data_0ce3e8983ab27659bedc268e9b0544bb
#
_entry.id   0ce3e8983ab27659bedc268e9b0544bb
#
_cell.length_a   1.000
_cell.length_b   1.000
_cell.length_c   1.000
_cell.angle_alpha   90.00
_cell.angle_beta   90.00
_cell.angle_gamma   90.00
#
_symmetry.space_group_name_H-M   'P 1'
#
loop_
_entity.id
_entity.type
_entity.pdbx_description
1 polymer ?
#
loop_
_entity_poly.entity_id
_entity_poly.type
_entity_poly.pdbx_seq_one_letter_code
_entity_poly.pdbx_strand_id
1 'polypeptide(L)'
;MFWKIFSVILASTVKTLFAPAMGFATGLSFGTTFVATMVGGIIGFVFFYYSFGLGFNFINKKKSPPTEKRIKKARNIINFKKRYPVWLFVLVSPIMSIPVMAIVIRRFFNHNKGIFMLSLVAVALYALIGCLIFSPIL
;
A
#
# COMPACT_ATOMS: atom_id res chain seq x y z
N MET A 1 -5.44 9.77 -25.39
CA MET A 1 -6.13 9.74 -24.08
C MET A 1 -5.79 8.46 -23.30
N PHE A 2 -5.88 7.30 -23.89
CA PHE A 2 -5.63 6.01 -23.24
C PHE A 2 -4.24 5.89 -22.59
N TRP A 3 -3.16 6.28 -23.26
CA TRP A 3 -1.80 6.25 -22.71
C TRP A 3 -1.60 7.13 -21.47
N LYS A 4 -2.28 8.27 -21.40
CA LYS A 4 -2.24 9.17 -20.24
C LYS A 4 -2.86 8.51 -19.01
N ILE A 5 -4.02 7.86 -19.16
CA ILE A 5 -4.69 7.13 -18.08
C ILE A 5 -3.83 5.95 -17.63
N PHE A 6 -3.28 5.20 -18.58
CA PHE A 6 -2.43 4.05 -18.29
C PHE A 6 -1.17 4.42 -17.50
N SER A 7 -0.52 5.53 -17.85
CA SER A 7 0.66 6.02 -17.11
C SER A 7 0.31 6.41 -15.68
N VAL A 8 -0.85 7.02 -15.44
CA VAL A 8 -1.34 7.36 -14.08
C VAL A 8 -1.61 6.10 -13.28
N ILE A 9 -2.25 5.09 -13.87
CA ILE A 9 -2.49 3.79 -13.22
C ILE A 9 -1.17 3.16 -12.81
N LEU A 10 -0.18 3.09 -13.70
CA LEU A 10 1.14 2.53 -13.40
C LEU A 10 1.86 3.32 -12.30
N ALA A 11 1.86 4.64 -12.35
CA ALA A 11 2.46 5.45 -11.31
C ALA A 11 1.78 5.22 -9.95
N SER A 12 0.46 5.07 -9.95
CA SER A 12 -0.32 4.83 -8.74
C SER A 12 -0.06 3.46 -8.11
N THR A 13 0.34 2.44 -8.86
CA THR A 13 0.70 1.13 -8.29
C THR A 13 1.91 1.22 -7.34
N VAL A 14 2.75 2.22 -7.50
CA VAL A 14 3.97 2.41 -6.69
C VAL A 14 3.76 3.52 -5.66
N LYS A 15 3.26 4.68 -6.08
CA LYS A 15 3.07 5.86 -5.22
C LYS A 15 1.74 6.56 -5.50
N THR A 16 0.70 6.15 -4.81
CA THR A 16 -0.66 6.68 -4.97
C THR A 16 -0.74 8.19 -4.73
N LEU A 17 0.04 8.74 -3.80
CA LEU A 17 -0.01 10.16 -3.45
C LEU A 17 0.49 11.08 -4.59
N PHE A 18 1.47 10.62 -5.37
CA PHE A 18 2.08 11.41 -6.45
C PHE A 18 1.46 11.16 -7.84
N ALA A 19 0.70 10.08 -8.00
CA ALA A 19 0.06 9.76 -9.27
C ALA A 19 -0.89 10.85 -9.78
N PRO A 20 -1.68 11.55 -8.93
CA PRO A 20 -2.51 12.67 -9.37
C PRO A 20 -1.72 13.80 -10.02
N ALA A 21 -0.50 14.10 -9.54
CA ALA A 21 0.35 15.12 -10.17
C ALA A 21 0.62 14.81 -11.64
N MET A 22 0.91 13.54 -11.96
CA MET A 22 1.06 13.09 -13.36
C MET A 22 -0.24 13.22 -14.16
N GLY A 23 -1.37 12.90 -13.56
CA GLY A 23 -2.68 13.01 -14.20
C GLY A 23 -2.98 14.44 -14.61
N PHE A 24 -2.84 15.39 -13.70
CA PHE A 24 -3.06 16.81 -13.96
C PHE A 24 -2.03 17.39 -14.92
N ALA A 25 -0.74 17.06 -14.77
CA ALA A 25 0.31 17.51 -15.70
C ALA A 25 0.07 17.04 -17.14
N THR A 26 -0.63 15.91 -17.33
CA THR A 26 -1.02 15.43 -18.67
C THR A 26 -2.36 15.99 -19.16
N GLY A 27 -3.00 16.87 -18.39
CA GLY A 27 -4.27 17.53 -18.75
C GLY A 27 -5.48 16.63 -18.61
N LEU A 28 -5.46 15.65 -17.70
CA LEU A 28 -6.63 14.84 -17.36
C LEU A 28 -7.54 15.62 -16.41
N SER A 29 -8.87 15.42 -16.53
CA SER A 29 -9.83 16.00 -15.61
C SER A 29 -9.71 15.40 -14.21
N PHE A 30 -10.19 16.12 -13.19
CA PHE A 30 -10.17 15.68 -11.79
C PHE A 30 -10.78 14.27 -11.63
N GLY A 31 -11.97 14.03 -12.19
CA GLY A 31 -12.65 12.74 -12.08
C GLY A 31 -11.87 11.59 -12.71
N THR A 32 -11.30 11.76 -13.90
CA THR A 32 -10.50 10.73 -14.57
C THR A 32 -9.18 10.46 -13.83
N THR A 33 -8.53 11.49 -13.32
CA THR A 33 -7.31 11.37 -12.53
C THR A 33 -7.57 10.63 -11.21
N PHE A 34 -8.64 10.99 -10.51
CA PHE A 34 -9.03 10.32 -9.26
C PHE A 34 -9.33 8.83 -9.47
N VAL A 35 -10.19 8.50 -10.44
CA VAL A 35 -10.55 7.10 -10.73
C VAL A 35 -9.31 6.29 -11.15
N ALA A 36 -8.48 6.83 -12.04
CA ALA A 36 -7.27 6.16 -12.51
C ALA A 36 -6.27 5.92 -11.34
N THR A 37 -6.11 6.91 -10.45
CA THR A 37 -5.24 6.80 -9.27
C THR A 37 -5.78 5.77 -8.28
N MET A 38 -7.07 5.79 -8.00
CA MET A 38 -7.73 4.84 -7.09
C MET A 38 -7.61 3.41 -7.61
N VAL A 39 -7.96 3.18 -8.86
CA VAL A 39 -7.88 1.84 -9.50
C VAL A 39 -6.45 1.33 -9.51
N GLY A 40 -5.49 2.16 -9.93
CA GLY A 40 -4.07 1.79 -9.95
C GLY A 40 -3.53 1.47 -8.56
N GLY A 41 -3.90 2.25 -7.54
CA GLY A 41 -3.52 2.01 -6.15
C GLY A 41 -4.07 0.69 -5.58
N ILE A 42 -5.34 0.39 -5.84
CA ILE A 42 -5.99 -0.86 -5.42
C ILE A 42 -5.34 -2.07 -6.12
N ILE A 43 -5.19 -2.01 -7.44
CA ILE A 43 -4.54 -3.09 -8.20
C ILE A 43 -3.11 -3.31 -7.71
N GLY A 44 -2.34 -2.24 -7.52
CA GLY A 44 -0.98 -2.30 -7.00
C GLY A 44 -0.92 -2.94 -5.61
N PHE A 45 -1.78 -2.50 -4.68
CA PHE A 45 -1.84 -3.05 -3.34
C PHE A 45 -2.16 -4.55 -3.35
N VAL A 46 -3.20 -4.96 -4.07
CA VAL A 46 -3.61 -6.37 -4.18
C VAL A 46 -2.49 -7.21 -4.80
N PHE A 47 -1.90 -6.74 -5.89
CA PHE A 47 -0.80 -7.42 -6.58
C PHE A 47 0.39 -7.66 -5.63
N PHE A 48 0.87 -6.62 -4.96
CA PHE A 48 2.01 -6.73 -4.04
C PHE A 48 1.67 -7.58 -2.81
N TYR A 49 0.45 -7.45 -2.27
CA TYR A 49 0.00 -8.24 -1.13
C TYR A 49 0.06 -9.75 -1.42
N TYR A 50 -0.41 -10.19 -2.57
CA TYR A 50 -0.38 -11.61 -2.95
C TYR A 50 1.02 -12.05 -3.37
N SER A 51 1.76 -11.26 -4.15
CA SER A 51 3.12 -11.57 -4.59
C SER A 51 4.07 -11.79 -3.42
N PHE A 52 4.04 -10.90 -2.41
CA PHE A 52 4.84 -11.07 -1.21
C PHE A 52 4.36 -12.24 -0.34
N GLY A 53 3.06 -12.55 -0.35
CA GLY A 53 2.53 -13.74 0.32
C GLY A 53 3.14 -15.04 -0.21
N LEU A 54 3.25 -15.18 -1.51
CA LEU A 54 3.89 -16.32 -2.17
C LEU A 54 5.39 -16.36 -1.85
N GLY A 55 6.10 -15.24 -1.95
CA GLY A 55 7.53 -15.15 -1.64
C GLY A 55 7.85 -15.53 -0.19
N PHE A 56 7.06 -15.08 0.79
CA PHE A 56 7.25 -15.45 2.19
C PHE A 56 7.02 -16.93 2.46
N ASN A 57 6.06 -17.57 1.78
CA ASN A 57 5.83 -19.01 1.91
C ASN A 57 7.01 -19.82 1.37
N PHE A 58 7.61 -19.40 0.26
CA PHE A 58 8.82 -20.03 -0.29
C PHE A 58 10.01 -19.92 0.67
N ILE A 59 10.23 -18.76 1.25
CA ILE A 59 11.35 -18.51 2.19
C ILE A 59 11.14 -19.28 3.50
N ASN A 60 9.90 -19.39 3.98
CA ASN A 60 9.61 -20.10 5.23
C ASN A 60 9.71 -21.62 5.11
N LYS A 61 9.46 -22.20 3.93
CA LYS A 61 9.67 -23.64 3.70
C LYS A 61 11.16 -24.07 3.80
N LYS A 62 12.09 -23.13 3.60
CA LYS A 62 13.55 -23.39 3.68
C LYS A 62 14.15 -23.13 5.06
N LYS A 63 13.37 -22.77 6.08
CA LYS A 63 13.91 -22.37 7.39
C LYS A 63 13.99 -23.52 8.39
N SER A 64 15.22 -23.77 8.88
CA SER A 64 15.57 -24.59 10.04
C SER A 64 14.84 -24.15 11.34
N PRO A 65 14.80 -25.01 12.39
CA PRO A 65 14.08 -24.78 13.63
C PRO A 65 14.48 -23.44 14.32
N PRO A 66 13.58 -22.89 15.13
CA PRO A 66 13.74 -21.53 15.67
C PRO A 66 14.90 -21.43 16.67
N THR A 67 15.89 -20.64 16.36
CA THR A 67 17.00 -20.27 17.29
C THR A 67 16.48 -19.27 18.32
N GLU A 68 17.02 -19.28 19.56
CA GLU A 68 16.64 -18.35 20.65
C GLU A 68 16.60 -16.86 20.25
N LYS A 69 17.52 -16.42 19.38
CA LYS A 69 17.53 -15.08 18.82
C LYS A 69 16.26 -14.75 18.03
N ARG A 70 15.62 -15.75 17.39
CA ARG A 70 14.36 -15.58 16.65
C ARG A 70 13.17 -15.44 17.59
N ILE A 71 13.19 -16.15 18.72
CA ILE A 71 12.13 -16.07 19.74
C ILE A 71 12.12 -14.70 20.39
N LYS A 72 13.30 -14.13 20.73
CA LYS A 72 13.41 -12.75 21.25
C LYS A 72 12.91 -11.70 20.23
N LYS A 73 13.25 -11.87 18.94
CA LYS A 73 12.78 -10.98 17.88
C LYS A 73 11.27 -11.08 17.65
N ALA A 74 10.68 -12.27 17.77
CA ALA A 74 9.24 -12.48 17.69
C ALA A 74 8.51 -11.82 18.87
N ARG A 75 9.03 -11.90 20.10
CA ARG A 75 8.49 -11.21 21.29
C ARG A 75 8.50 -9.70 21.12
N ASN A 76 9.59 -9.13 20.61
CA ASN A 76 9.66 -7.68 20.35
C ASN A 76 8.62 -7.23 19.32
N ILE A 77 8.36 -8.03 18.29
CA ILE A 77 7.34 -7.76 17.28
C ILE A 77 5.94 -7.81 17.88
N ILE A 78 5.67 -8.78 18.75
CA ILE A 78 4.37 -8.92 19.43
C ILE A 78 4.15 -7.74 20.39
N ASN A 79 5.18 -7.32 21.12
CA ASN A 79 5.13 -6.15 22.00
C ASN A 79 4.93 -4.86 21.22
N PHE A 80 5.56 -4.72 20.06
CA PHE A 80 5.38 -3.59 19.15
C PHE A 80 3.93 -3.53 18.62
N LYS A 81 3.37 -4.69 18.23
CA LYS A 81 1.98 -4.82 17.79
C LYS A 81 0.97 -4.45 18.88
N LYS A 82 1.27 -4.73 20.14
CA LYS A 82 0.42 -4.33 21.29
C LYS A 82 0.53 -2.84 21.62
N ARG A 83 1.68 -2.21 21.37
CA ARG A 83 1.97 -0.83 21.74
C ARG A 83 1.45 0.20 20.74
N TYR A 84 1.38 -0.17 19.45
CA TYR A 84 0.93 0.72 18.39
C TYR A 84 -0.38 0.22 17.78
N PRO A 85 -1.44 1.03 17.84
CA PRO A 85 -2.72 0.65 17.24
C PRO A 85 -2.57 0.56 15.70
N VAL A 86 -3.26 -0.40 15.12
CA VAL A 86 -3.19 -0.73 13.68
C VAL A 86 -3.49 0.46 12.78
N TRP A 87 -4.39 1.36 13.21
CA TRP A 87 -4.76 2.55 12.45
C TRP A 87 -3.59 3.52 12.24
N LEU A 88 -2.60 3.53 13.13
CA LEU A 88 -1.38 4.34 12.99
C LEU A 88 -0.53 3.86 11.81
N PHE A 89 -0.43 2.54 11.60
CA PHE A 89 0.25 1.97 10.42
C PHE A 89 -0.47 2.30 9.12
N VAL A 90 -1.80 2.31 9.16
CA VAL A 90 -2.61 2.68 8.00
C VAL A 90 -2.46 4.17 7.69
N LEU A 91 -2.35 5.04 8.70
CA LEU A 91 -2.13 6.48 8.53
C LEU A 91 -0.72 6.83 8.01
N VAL A 92 0.30 6.07 8.41
CA VAL A 92 1.69 6.29 7.95
C VAL A 92 1.94 5.65 6.57
N SER A 93 1.09 4.71 6.19
CA SER A 93 1.24 3.92 4.96
C SER A 93 1.36 4.73 3.64
N PRO A 94 0.77 5.92 3.46
CA PRO A 94 0.90 6.66 2.21
C PRO A 94 2.24 7.37 2.02
N ILE A 95 2.92 7.65 3.13
CA ILE A 95 4.31 8.13 3.09
C ILE A 95 5.22 6.99 2.64
N MET A 96 4.86 5.75 2.99
CA MET A 96 5.50 4.54 2.51
C MET A 96 4.94 4.17 1.13
N SER A 97 5.76 3.59 0.26
CA SER A 97 5.29 3.08 -1.03
C SER A 97 4.31 1.91 -0.82
N ILE A 98 3.36 1.75 -1.75
CA ILE A 98 2.37 0.64 -1.74
C ILE A 98 3.02 -0.74 -1.51
N PRO A 99 4.16 -1.10 -2.17
CA PRO A 99 4.84 -2.35 -1.91
C PRO A 99 5.24 -2.55 -0.45
N VAL A 100 5.75 -1.49 0.20
CA VAL A 100 6.17 -1.57 1.61
C VAL A 100 4.97 -1.77 2.53
N MET A 101 3.88 -1.04 2.28
CA MET A 101 2.61 -1.22 2.99
C MET A 101 2.09 -2.67 2.86
N ALA A 102 2.08 -3.22 1.65
CA ALA A 102 1.64 -4.59 1.39
C ALA A 102 2.49 -5.63 2.15
N ILE A 103 3.83 -5.43 2.18
CA ILE A 103 4.75 -6.29 2.94
C ILE A 103 4.44 -6.23 4.43
N VAL A 104 4.31 -5.03 5.00
CA VAL A 104 4.07 -4.84 6.43
C VAL A 104 2.75 -5.49 6.83
N ILE A 105 1.67 -5.22 6.09
CA ILE A 105 0.36 -5.79 6.38
C ILE A 105 0.39 -7.31 6.24
N ARG A 106 0.97 -7.85 5.19
CA ARG A 106 1.08 -9.29 4.97
C ARG A 106 1.88 -9.98 6.06
N ARG A 107 2.97 -9.37 6.53
CA ARG A 107 3.86 -9.96 7.53
C ARG A 107 3.30 -9.87 8.95
N PHE A 108 2.68 -8.76 9.31
CA PHE A 108 2.26 -8.49 10.69
C PHE A 108 0.78 -8.76 10.94
N PHE A 109 -0.06 -8.70 9.91
CA PHE A 109 -1.51 -8.73 10.04
C PHE A 109 -2.22 -9.71 9.10
N ASN A 110 -1.49 -10.70 8.58
CA ASN A 110 -1.95 -11.65 7.56
C ASN A 110 -3.30 -12.34 7.83
N HIS A 111 -3.76 -12.37 9.09
CA HIS A 111 -4.97 -13.10 9.46
C HIS A 111 -6.21 -12.20 9.67
N ASN A 112 -6.06 -10.88 9.52
CA ASN A 112 -7.15 -9.96 9.83
C ASN A 112 -7.71 -9.32 8.56
N LYS A 113 -8.86 -9.86 8.08
CA LYS A 113 -9.59 -9.33 6.92
C LYS A 113 -9.97 -7.85 7.07
N GLY A 114 -10.24 -7.40 8.31
CA GLY A 114 -10.57 -6.01 8.60
C GLY A 114 -9.43 -5.05 8.28
N ILE A 115 -8.18 -5.45 8.52
CA ILE A 115 -7.00 -4.62 8.22
C ILE A 115 -6.78 -4.52 6.71
N PHE A 116 -7.02 -5.60 5.98
CA PHE A 116 -6.95 -5.59 4.53
C PHE A 116 -7.98 -4.60 3.94
N MET A 117 -9.23 -4.65 4.39
CA MET A 117 -10.28 -3.72 3.97
C MET A 117 -9.96 -2.28 4.36
N LEU A 118 -9.48 -2.04 5.58
CA LEU A 118 -9.05 -0.73 6.05
C LEU A 118 -7.94 -0.15 5.16
N SER A 119 -7.03 -0.99 4.70
CA SER A 119 -5.93 -0.58 3.81
C SER A 119 -6.42 -0.18 2.43
N LEU A 120 -7.42 -0.88 1.89
CA LEU A 120 -8.05 -0.49 0.62
C LEU A 120 -8.77 0.87 0.74
N VAL A 121 -9.49 1.09 1.84
CA VAL A 121 -10.12 2.38 2.13
C VAL A 121 -9.08 3.48 2.26
N ALA A 122 -7.95 3.21 2.93
CA ALA A 122 -6.86 4.17 3.04
C ALA A 122 -6.30 4.55 1.66
N VAL A 123 -6.05 3.59 0.77
CA VAL A 123 -5.58 3.86 -0.59
C VAL A 123 -6.55 4.79 -1.33
N ALA A 124 -7.86 4.56 -1.22
CA ALA A 124 -8.87 5.42 -1.84
C ALA A 124 -8.87 6.84 -1.25
N LEU A 125 -8.77 6.97 0.08
CA LEU A 125 -8.66 8.27 0.76
C LEU A 125 -7.41 9.04 0.33
N TYR A 126 -6.27 8.37 0.17
CA TYR A 126 -5.04 9.02 -0.28
C TYR A 126 -5.06 9.40 -1.75
N ALA A 127 -5.76 8.65 -2.60
CA ALA A 127 -6.02 9.07 -3.97
C ALA A 127 -6.82 10.38 -3.99
N LEU A 128 -7.83 10.50 -3.12
CA LEU A 128 -8.63 11.72 -2.99
C LEU A 128 -7.82 12.90 -2.47
N ILE A 129 -7.07 12.70 -1.39
CA ILE A 129 -6.19 13.73 -0.81
C ILE A 129 -5.15 14.20 -1.83
N GLY A 130 -4.51 13.28 -2.55
CA GLY A 130 -3.56 13.61 -3.61
C GLY A 130 -4.19 14.43 -4.72
N CYS A 131 -5.40 14.07 -5.17
CA CYS A 131 -6.13 14.84 -6.16
C CYS A 131 -6.48 16.25 -5.65
N LEU A 132 -6.88 16.39 -4.39
CA LEU A 132 -7.19 17.71 -3.80
C LEU A 132 -5.96 18.59 -3.64
N ILE A 133 -4.81 18.03 -3.31
CA ILE A 133 -3.55 18.78 -3.16
C ILE A 133 -3.07 19.30 -4.52
N PHE A 134 -3.10 18.46 -5.54
CA PHE A 134 -2.51 18.80 -6.85
C PHE A 134 -3.50 19.50 -7.80
N SER A 135 -4.80 19.41 -7.57
CA SER A 135 -5.81 20.08 -8.40
C SER A 135 -5.68 21.62 -8.45
N PRO A 136 -5.41 22.34 -7.34
CA PRO A 136 -5.28 23.82 -7.40
C PRO A 136 -3.91 24.29 -7.88
N ILE A 137 -2.93 23.39 -8.06
CA ILE A 137 -1.54 23.74 -8.39
C ILE A 137 -1.28 23.64 -9.90
N LEU A 138 -2.06 22.85 -10.60
CA LEU A 138 -1.94 22.55 -12.03
C LEU A 138 -3.22 22.85 -12.79
#